data_4eb4e4cd3d25ddd8d7cde63c1eb45936
#
_entry.id   4eb4e4cd3d25ddd8d7cde63c1eb45936
#
_cell.length_a   1.000
_cell.length_b   1.000
_cell.length_c   1.000
_cell.angle_alpha   90.00
_cell.angle_beta   90.00
_cell.angle_gamma   90.00
#
_symmetry.space_group_name_H-M   'P 1'
#
loop_
_entity.id
_entity.type
_entity.pdbx_description
1 polymer ?
#
loop_
_entity_poly.entity_id
_entity_poly.type
_entity_poly.pdbx_seq_one_letter_code
_entity_poly.pdbx_strand_id
1 'polypeptide(L)'
;MNLTDQMTRLAQRAKAASRELAKLTTAEKNSCLLAMADALEKNSAAIKEANALDMEFGAAHGLSAAMLDRLQLDDKRISGMAKGLREVAALPDPVGKILDERTRPNGLKLQKISTPIGVVVIIYESRPNVTADAASLCFKSGNATILRGGKEALNSNQIIAQTMIEAGKKTLAHFPEHPIQVVPTPDREAIPILLSLTQYVDLCMPRGGESLIRAVADCSKVPVIKHYKGVCHVFVDADADLKMAEEIVMNAKVQRPGVCNAAETLLVDRKIAWKFLPEMAFKLVNKKVELRVGKDSYEEFLSEYAKFAQSGHLDSLSKEGMEKSFRKASEQDFLTEYNDYILNVRVVDGVQAAIDHINHYGSAHSDSIVTKNEAHAKQFLAEVDSAAVYWNASTRFTDGGEFGMGAEIGISTDKIGARGPMGLDELTTYKWLGFGDGQIRG
;
A
#
# COMPACT_ATOMS: atom_id res chain seq x y z
N MET A 1 25.06 -1.40 -27.24
CA MET A 1 23.59 -1.61 -27.18
C MET A 1 22.98 -0.32 -26.65
N ASN A 2 22.01 0.25 -27.34
CA ASN A 2 21.32 1.44 -26.85
C ASN A 2 20.33 1.08 -25.72
N LEU A 3 19.82 2.08 -25.02
CA LEU A 3 18.92 1.88 -23.86
C LEU A 3 17.62 1.17 -24.26
N THR A 4 17.06 1.50 -25.42
CA THR A 4 15.83 0.85 -25.94
C THR A 4 16.03 -0.63 -26.18
N ASP A 5 17.15 -1.03 -26.83
CA ASP A 5 17.48 -2.44 -27.04
C ASP A 5 17.67 -3.19 -25.73
N GLN A 6 18.29 -2.54 -24.75
CA GLN A 6 18.53 -3.12 -23.42
C GLN A 6 17.21 -3.39 -22.70
N MET A 7 16.29 -2.42 -22.66
CA MET A 7 14.97 -2.57 -22.03
C MET A 7 14.11 -3.60 -22.77
N THR A 8 14.16 -3.60 -24.09
CA THR A 8 13.43 -4.57 -24.93
C THR A 8 13.87 -6.00 -24.62
N ARG A 9 15.19 -6.26 -24.58
CA ARG A 9 15.71 -7.60 -24.24
C ARG A 9 15.34 -8.03 -22.81
N LEU A 10 15.40 -7.09 -21.85
CA LEU A 10 15.01 -7.36 -20.47
C LEU A 10 13.53 -7.77 -20.38
N ALA A 11 12.64 -7.05 -21.06
CA ALA A 11 11.22 -7.35 -21.11
C ALA A 11 10.92 -8.68 -21.86
N GLN A 12 11.60 -8.96 -22.97
CA GLN A 12 11.49 -10.24 -23.69
C GLN A 12 11.87 -11.42 -22.81
N ARG A 13 12.98 -11.33 -22.05
CA ARG A 13 13.43 -12.36 -21.11
C ARG A 13 12.41 -12.58 -20.00
N ALA A 14 11.86 -11.50 -19.42
CA ALA A 14 10.79 -11.60 -18.43
C ALA A 14 9.54 -12.30 -18.99
N LYS A 15 9.13 -11.96 -20.23
CA LYS A 15 7.97 -12.61 -20.87
C LYS A 15 8.19 -14.11 -21.14
N ALA A 16 9.40 -14.51 -21.50
CA ALA A 16 9.75 -15.91 -21.60
C ALA A 16 9.71 -16.60 -20.23
N ALA A 17 10.31 -15.99 -19.22
CA ALA A 17 10.34 -16.50 -17.85
C ALA A 17 8.92 -16.65 -17.25
N SER A 18 8.00 -15.72 -17.51
CA SER A 18 6.64 -15.78 -16.97
C SER A 18 5.87 -17.03 -17.41
N ARG A 19 6.15 -17.53 -18.63
CA ARG A 19 5.54 -18.75 -19.14
C ARG A 19 6.03 -19.99 -18.40
N GLU A 20 7.29 -20.02 -18.02
CA GLU A 20 7.87 -21.14 -17.26
C GLU A 20 7.47 -21.07 -15.78
N LEU A 21 7.44 -19.86 -15.19
CA LEU A 21 6.94 -19.65 -13.82
C LEU A 21 5.51 -20.14 -13.62
N ALA A 22 4.65 -19.91 -14.62
CA ALA A 22 3.26 -20.36 -14.59
C ALA A 22 3.08 -21.88 -14.54
N LYS A 23 4.12 -22.64 -14.84
CA LYS A 23 4.12 -24.12 -14.82
C LYS A 23 4.59 -24.69 -13.48
N LEU A 24 5.26 -23.87 -12.64
CA LEU A 24 5.80 -24.34 -11.37
C LEU A 24 4.67 -24.72 -10.41
N THR A 25 4.84 -25.86 -9.77
CA THR A 25 3.96 -26.32 -8.71
C THR A 25 4.15 -25.49 -7.44
N THR A 26 3.16 -25.51 -6.56
CA THR A 26 3.24 -24.89 -5.23
C THR A 26 4.47 -25.37 -4.44
N ALA A 27 4.76 -26.66 -4.49
CA ALA A 27 5.90 -27.24 -3.77
C ALA A 27 7.24 -26.70 -4.29
N GLU A 28 7.40 -26.60 -5.60
CA GLU A 28 8.60 -26.05 -6.25
C GLU A 28 8.78 -24.56 -5.91
N LYS A 29 7.71 -23.76 -6.00
CA LYS A 29 7.73 -22.35 -5.59
C LYS A 29 8.13 -22.18 -4.13
N ASN A 30 7.53 -22.96 -3.23
CA ASN A 30 7.84 -22.91 -1.81
C ASN A 30 9.28 -23.30 -1.51
N SER A 31 9.78 -24.39 -2.10
CA SER A 31 11.16 -24.83 -1.93
C SER A 31 12.17 -23.77 -2.38
N CYS A 32 11.90 -23.12 -3.53
CA CYS A 32 12.74 -22.02 -4.01
C CYS A 32 12.72 -20.82 -3.06
N LEU A 33 11.54 -20.39 -2.58
CA LEU A 33 11.42 -19.25 -1.66
C LEU A 33 12.12 -19.49 -0.33
N LEU A 34 12.03 -20.71 0.23
CA LEU A 34 12.76 -21.09 1.45
C LEU A 34 14.27 -21.04 1.23
N ALA A 35 14.75 -21.60 0.12
CA ALA A 35 16.16 -21.54 -0.23
C ALA A 35 16.66 -20.12 -0.49
N MET A 36 15.84 -19.26 -1.09
CA MET A 36 16.13 -17.83 -1.27
C MET A 36 16.24 -17.11 0.08
N ALA A 37 15.35 -17.40 1.02
CA ALA A 37 15.41 -16.85 2.38
C ALA A 37 16.72 -17.23 3.10
N ASP A 38 17.07 -18.50 3.07
CA ASP A 38 18.32 -19.00 3.69
C ASP A 38 19.57 -18.40 3.01
N ALA A 39 19.51 -18.20 1.69
CA ALA A 39 20.60 -17.58 0.95
C ALA A 39 20.79 -16.10 1.30
N LEU A 40 19.73 -15.33 1.53
CA LEU A 40 19.83 -13.93 1.97
C LEU A 40 20.54 -13.83 3.32
N GLU A 41 20.19 -14.66 4.29
CA GLU A 41 20.85 -14.68 5.60
C GLU A 41 22.32 -15.13 5.48
N LYS A 42 22.58 -16.18 4.70
CA LYS A 42 23.94 -16.69 4.50
C LYS A 42 24.85 -15.69 3.79
N ASN A 43 24.32 -14.87 2.89
CA ASN A 43 25.07 -13.85 2.14
C ASN A 43 24.98 -12.45 2.76
N SER A 44 24.57 -12.33 4.03
CA SER A 44 24.40 -11.07 4.75
C SER A 44 25.62 -10.16 4.63
N ALA A 45 26.84 -10.71 4.71
CA ALA A 45 28.08 -9.94 4.60
C ALA A 45 28.22 -9.25 3.23
N ALA A 46 28.01 -10.00 2.12
CA ALA A 46 28.09 -9.43 0.77
C ALA A 46 26.96 -8.41 0.50
N ILE A 47 25.77 -8.64 1.04
CA ILE A 47 24.65 -7.69 0.93
C ILE A 47 24.98 -6.39 1.68
N LYS A 48 25.57 -6.46 2.87
CA LYS A 48 25.99 -5.28 3.64
C LYS A 48 27.13 -4.53 2.97
N GLU A 49 28.08 -5.23 2.33
CA GLU A 49 29.15 -4.62 1.57
C GLU A 49 28.63 -3.81 0.37
N ALA A 50 27.72 -4.40 -0.42
CA ALA A 50 27.05 -3.69 -1.51
C ALA A 50 26.20 -2.51 -1.01
N ASN A 51 25.54 -2.67 0.13
CA ASN A 51 24.75 -1.61 0.75
C ASN A 51 25.63 -0.46 1.27
N ALA A 52 26.85 -0.74 1.75
CA ALA A 52 27.78 0.31 2.17
C ALA A 52 28.14 1.25 1.02
N LEU A 53 28.31 0.73 -0.21
CA LEU A 53 28.54 1.56 -1.40
C LEU A 53 27.33 2.46 -1.71
N ASP A 54 26.11 1.94 -1.56
CA ASP A 54 24.88 2.71 -1.76
C ASP A 54 24.71 3.78 -0.67
N MET A 55 25.05 3.48 0.58
CA MET A 55 25.01 4.42 1.70
C MET A 55 26.02 5.57 1.50
N GLU A 56 27.25 5.27 1.07
CA GLU A 56 28.27 6.28 0.74
C GLU A 56 27.79 7.18 -0.41
N PHE A 57 27.27 6.57 -1.49
CA PHE A 57 26.69 7.32 -2.60
C PHE A 57 25.54 8.21 -2.14
N GLY A 58 24.61 7.70 -1.33
CA GLY A 58 23.46 8.43 -0.82
C GLY A 58 23.85 9.63 0.04
N ALA A 59 24.79 9.44 0.95
CA ALA A 59 25.33 10.50 1.81
C ALA A 59 26.02 11.61 0.98
N ALA A 60 26.85 11.22 0.01
CA ALA A 60 27.55 12.15 -0.88
C ALA A 60 26.58 12.97 -1.78
N HIS A 61 25.38 12.43 -2.07
CA HIS A 61 24.37 13.09 -2.90
C HIS A 61 23.23 13.75 -2.09
N GLY A 62 23.41 13.95 -0.80
CA GLY A 62 22.54 14.77 0.05
C GLY A 62 21.22 14.10 0.42
N LEU A 63 21.17 12.78 0.51
CA LEU A 63 19.97 12.11 1.06
C LEU A 63 19.76 12.54 2.52
N SER A 64 18.49 12.76 2.90
CA SER A 64 18.14 13.07 4.28
C SER A 64 18.45 11.89 5.21
N ALA A 65 18.62 12.16 6.52
CA ALA A 65 18.81 11.12 7.53
C ALA A 65 17.71 10.02 7.47
N ALA A 66 16.47 10.42 7.25
CA ALA A 66 15.35 9.49 7.12
C ALA A 66 15.44 8.62 5.85
N MET A 67 15.97 9.16 4.74
CA MET A 67 16.19 8.38 3.51
C MET A 67 17.36 7.44 3.67
N LEU A 68 18.45 7.87 4.33
CA LEU A 68 19.59 7.02 4.64
C LEU A 68 19.20 5.87 5.59
N ASP A 69 18.39 6.14 6.61
CA ASP A 69 17.84 5.07 7.46
C ASP A 69 17.04 4.05 6.65
N ARG A 70 16.20 4.49 5.71
CA ARG A 70 15.43 3.57 4.84
C ARG A 70 16.31 2.76 3.88
N LEU A 71 17.45 3.32 3.45
CA LEU A 71 18.40 2.68 2.55
C LEU A 71 19.26 1.63 3.26
N GLN A 72 19.57 1.84 4.53
CA GLN A 72 20.48 0.99 5.30
C GLN A 72 19.97 -0.44 5.43
N LEU A 73 20.86 -1.40 5.24
CA LEU A 73 20.65 -2.84 5.50
C LEU A 73 21.61 -3.31 6.60
N ASP A 74 21.03 -3.69 7.73
CA ASP A 74 21.72 -4.38 8.82
C ASP A 74 21.25 -5.86 8.89
N ASP A 75 21.84 -6.64 9.81
CA ASP A 75 21.48 -8.05 9.98
C ASP A 75 20.00 -8.24 10.34
N LYS A 76 19.42 -7.32 11.10
CA LYS A 76 17.99 -7.36 11.48
C LYS A 76 17.09 -7.16 10.28
N ARG A 77 17.42 -6.21 9.38
CA ARG A 77 16.63 -5.92 8.18
C ARG A 77 16.79 -7.05 7.14
N ILE A 78 17.99 -7.64 7.02
CA ILE A 78 18.22 -8.81 6.15
C ILE A 78 17.46 -10.02 6.67
N SER A 79 17.50 -10.30 7.97
CA SER A 79 16.70 -11.37 8.59
C SER A 79 15.20 -11.10 8.45
N GLY A 80 14.78 -9.83 8.50
CA GLY A 80 13.41 -9.43 8.20
C GLY A 80 12.96 -9.78 6.79
N MET A 81 13.80 -9.52 5.76
CA MET A 81 13.54 -9.96 4.38
C MET A 81 13.41 -11.48 4.28
N ALA A 82 14.35 -12.23 4.87
CA ALA A 82 14.32 -13.69 4.87
C ALA A 82 13.05 -14.23 5.55
N LYS A 83 12.64 -13.64 6.67
CA LYS A 83 11.40 -13.97 7.35
C LYS A 83 10.19 -13.73 6.43
N GLY A 84 10.13 -12.59 5.74
CA GLY A 84 9.07 -12.26 4.79
C GLY A 84 8.97 -13.31 3.66
N LEU A 85 10.08 -13.78 3.11
CA LEU A 85 10.08 -14.85 2.10
C LEU A 85 9.50 -16.17 2.65
N ARG A 86 9.83 -16.52 3.90
CA ARG A 86 9.30 -17.73 4.56
C ARG A 86 7.79 -17.59 4.81
N GLU A 87 7.33 -16.42 5.21
CA GLU A 87 5.91 -16.11 5.36
C GLU A 87 5.18 -16.26 4.02
N VAL A 88 5.69 -15.67 2.93
CA VAL A 88 5.14 -15.82 1.58
C VAL A 88 5.13 -17.29 1.12
N ALA A 89 6.17 -18.06 1.42
CA ALA A 89 6.21 -19.50 1.09
C ALA A 89 5.10 -20.28 1.78
N ALA A 90 4.75 -19.89 3.02
CA ALA A 90 3.71 -20.55 3.81
C ALA A 90 2.28 -20.19 3.36
N LEU A 91 2.09 -19.08 2.64
CA LEU A 91 0.78 -18.67 2.16
C LEU A 91 0.22 -19.67 1.13
N PRO A 92 -1.11 -19.80 1.03
CA PRO A 92 -1.75 -20.56 -0.04
C PRO A 92 -1.32 -20.07 -1.42
N ASP A 93 -1.12 -20.98 -2.36
CA ASP A 93 -0.83 -20.61 -3.75
C ASP A 93 -2.10 -20.00 -4.39
N PRO A 94 -2.03 -18.80 -4.95
CA PRO A 94 -3.19 -18.17 -5.58
C PRO A 94 -3.50 -18.76 -6.96
N VAL A 95 -2.54 -19.43 -7.60
CA VAL A 95 -2.67 -19.90 -8.99
C VAL A 95 -3.45 -21.21 -9.06
N GLY A 96 -4.39 -21.29 -10.01
CA GLY A 96 -5.21 -22.47 -10.24
C GLY A 96 -6.46 -22.60 -9.35
N LYS A 97 -6.75 -21.60 -8.49
CA LYS A 97 -8.00 -21.59 -7.72
C LYS A 97 -9.20 -21.52 -8.67
N ILE A 98 -10.22 -22.33 -8.43
CA ILE A 98 -11.51 -22.23 -9.12
C ILE A 98 -12.29 -21.07 -8.48
N LEU A 99 -12.52 -20.00 -9.26
CA LEU A 99 -13.21 -18.79 -8.83
C LEU A 99 -14.71 -18.87 -9.09
N ASP A 100 -15.11 -19.62 -10.13
CA ASP A 100 -16.50 -19.81 -10.53
C ASP A 100 -16.62 -21.09 -11.39
N GLU A 101 -17.73 -21.80 -11.26
CA GLU A 101 -18.02 -22.99 -12.08
C GLU A 101 -19.49 -22.96 -12.50
N ARG A 102 -19.76 -23.24 -13.79
CA ARG A 102 -21.11 -23.23 -14.37
C ARG A 102 -21.27 -24.36 -15.38
N THR A 103 -22.38 -25.09 -15.29
CA THR A 103 -22.81 -26.01 -16.37
C THR A 103 -23.90 -25.36 -17.18
N ARG A 104 -23.74 -25.29 -18.49
CA ARG A 104 -24.71 -24.71 -19.42
C ARG A 104 -25.82 -25.72 -19.73
N PRO A 105 -27.01 -25.27 -20.20
CA PRO A 105 -28.13 -26.16 -20.55
C PRO A 105 -27.74 -27.24 -21.58
N ASN A 106 -26.79 -26.97 -22.47
CA ASN A 106 -26.28 -27.93 -23.45
C ASN A 106 -25.19 -28.89 -22.92
N GLY A 107 -24.92 -28.88 -21.60
CA GLY A 107 -23.92 -29.73 -20.96
C GLY A 107 -22.48 -29.18 -20.97
N LEU A 108 -22.19 -28.05 -21.64
CA LEU A 108 -20.87 -27.42 -21.59
C LEU A 108 -20.56 -26.93 -20.17
N LYS A 109 -19.48 -27.46 -19.57
CA LYS A 109 -18.98 -27.06 -18.27
C LYS A 109 -17.94 -25.93 -18.44
N LEU A 110 -18.12 -24.81 -17.73
CA LEU A 110 -17.21 -23.69 -17.72
C LEU A 110 -16.61 -23.51 -16.33
N GLN A 111 -15.31 -23.36 -16.24
CA GLN A 111 -14.61 -23.02 -15.02
C GLN A 111 -13.84 -21.70 -15.21
N LYS A 112 -13.98 -20.77 -14.27
CA LYS A 112 -13.13 -19.59 -14.16
C LYS A 112 -12.02 -19.90 -13.17
N ILE A 113 -10.77 -19.89 -13.62
CA ILE A 113 -9.61 -20.21 -12.77
C ILE A 113 -8.66 -19.01 -12.67
N SER A 114 -8.03 -18.85 -11.51
CA SER A 114 -6.97 -17.86 -11.33
C SER A 114 -5.70 -18.24 -12.08
N THR A 115 -5.03 -17.25 -12.67
CA THR A 115 -3.77 -17.41 -13.41
C THR A 115 -2.84 -16.26 -13.09
N PRO A 116 -1.50 -16.41 -13.24
CA PRO A 116 -0.59 -15.30 -13.14
C PRO A 116 -0.96 -14.16 -14.11
N ILE A 117 -0.65 -12.91 -13.75
CA ILE A 117 -0.78 -11.76 -14.65
C ILE A 117 0.23 -11.88 -15.79
N GLY A 118 1.47 -12.26 -15.48
CA GLY A 118 2.54 -12.44 -16.46
C GLY A 118 3.82 -11.72 -16.07
N VAL A 119 4.08 -10.54 -16.64
CA VAL A 119 5.25 -9.71 -16.32
C VAL A 119 4.81 -8.47 -15.54
N VAL A 120 5.29 -8.35 -14.32
CA VAL A 120 5.00 -7.22 -13.42
C VAL A 120 6.25 -6.36 -13.26
N VAL A 121 6.14 -5.09 -13.63
CA VAL A 121 7.19 -4.08 -13.36
C VAL A 121 6.89 -3.39 -12.04
N ILE A 122 7.87 -3.36 -11.13
CA ILE A 122 7.73 -2.67 -9.85
C ILE A 122 8.77 -1.57 -9.76
N ILE A 123 8.30 -0.33 -9.61
CA ILE A 123 9.13 0.87 -9.53
C ILE A 123 9.04 1.40 -8.11
N TYR A 124 10.19 1.52 -7.40
CA TYR A 124 10.21 1.91 -5.99
C TYR A 124 11.37 2.84 -5.66
N GLU A 125 11.23 3.56 -4.56
CA GLU A 125 12.24 4.47 -4.05
C GLU A 125 13.25 3.73 -3.15
N SER A 126 14.09 4.46 -2.42
CA SER A 126 15.21 4.05 -1.57
C SER A 126 14.85 3.03 -0.48
N ARG A 127 14.41 1.83 -0.86
CA ARG A 127 14.03 0.73 0.06
C ARG A 127 14.49 -0.62 -0.50
N PRO A 128 15.77 -1.01 -0.28
CA PRO A 128 16.30 -2.25 -0.86
C PRO A 128 15.52 -3.51 -0.48
N ASN A 129 14.87 -3.54 0.69
CA ASN A 129 14.03 -4.65 1.11
C ASN A 129 12.87 -4.94 0.14
N VAL A 130 12.34 -3.90 -0.54
CA VAL A 130 11.26 -4.07 -1.53
C VAL A 130 11.68 -5.00 -2.66
N THR A 131 12.99 -5.09 -2.98
CA THR A 131 13.51 -6.05 -3.96
C THR A 131 13.14 -7.49 -3.59
N ALA A 132 13.37 -7.89 -2.35
CA ALA A 132 13.06 -9.23 -1.86
C ALA A 132 11.54 -9.43 -1.70
N ASP A 133 10.84 -8.45 -1.11
CA ASP A 133 9.41 -8.53 -0.86
C ASP A 133 8.61 -8.66 -2.17
N ALA A 134 8.89 -7.77 -3.14
CA ALA A 134 8.22 -7.77 -4.43
C ALA A 134 8.56 -9.02 -5.27
N ALA A 135 9.83 -9.41 -5.29
CA ALA A 135 10.27 -10.61 -6.02
C ALA A 135 9.61 -11.88 -5.47
N SER A 136 9.50 -12.02 -4.14
CA SER A 136 8.91 -13.20 -3.52
C SER A 136 7.41 -13.32 -3.80
N LEU A 137 6.67 -12.21 -3.72
CA LEU A 137 5.24 -12.18 -4.01
C LEU A 137 4.95 -12.47 -5.49
N CYS A 138 5.71 -11.84 -6.40
CA CYS A 138 5.59 -12.11 -7.83
C CYS A 138 5.94 -13.57 -8.16
N PHE A 139 7.02 -14.09 -7.59
CA PHE A 139 7.45 -15.49 -7.81
C PHE A 139 6.39 -16.48 -7.31
N LYS A 140 5.86 -16.29 -6.09
CA LYS A 140 4.82 -17.16 -5.52
C LYS A 140 3.54 -17.14 -6.36
N SER A 141 3.14 -15.98 -6.87
CA SER A 141 1.98 -15.84 -7.76
C SER A 141 2.25 -16.20 -9.23
N GLY A 142 3.45 -16.73 -9.54
CA GLY A 142 3.81 -17.21 -10.88
C GLY A 142 4.14 -16.11 -11.89
N ASN A 143 4.41 -14.89 -11.44
CA ASN A 143 4.76 -13.76 -12.28
C ASN A 143 6.27 -13.58 -12.39
N ALA A 144 6.77 -13.26 -13.57
CA ALA A 144 8.10 -12.70 -13.73
C ALA A 144 8.08 -11.22 -13.32
N THR A 145 9.15 -10.76 -12.64
CA THR A 145 9.22 -9.38 -12.18
C THR A 145 10.42 -8.64 -12.71
N ILE A 146 10.21 -7.36 -13.06
CA ILE A 146 11.23 -6.41 -13.40
C ILE A 146 11.22 -5.31 -12.34
N LEU A 147 12.32 -5.19 -11.61
CA LEU A 147 12.48 -4.33 -10.46
C LEU A 147 13.29 -3.09 -10.83
N ARG A 148 12.74 -1.91 -10.54
CA ARG A 148 13.43 -0.63 -10.74
C ARG A 148 13.39 0.18 -9.45
N GLY A 149 14.45 0.05 -8.65
CA GLY A 149 14.65 0.85 -7.43
C GLY A 149 15.27 2.21 -7.69
N GLY A 150 15.38 3.04 -6.66
CA GLY A 150 16.10 4.28 -6.69
C GLY A 150 17.56 4.07 -7.10
N LYS A 151 18.18 5.10 -7.74
CA LYS A 151 19.58 5.04 -8.21
C LYS A 151 20.57 4.81 -7.07
N GLU A 152 20.21 5.26 -5.88
CA GLU A 152 20.99 5.17 -4.64
C GLU A 152 20.97 3.78 -4.01
N ALA A 153 20.14 2.84 -4.50
CA ALA A 153 20.02 1.48 -3.98
C ALA A 153 20.42 0.42 -5.02
N LEU A 154 21.07 0.80 -6.09
CA LEU A 154 21.31 -0.09 -7.24
C LEU A 154 22.15 -1.31 -6.88
N ASN A 155 23.22 -1.15 -6.11
CA ASN A 155 24.10 -2.25 -5.72
C ASN A 155 23.38 -3.23 -4.79
N SER A 156 22.68 -2.70 -3.79
CA SER A 156 21.88 -3.51 -2.87
C SER A 156 20.80 -4.31 -3.60
N ASN A 157 20.06 -3.67 -4.52
CA ASN A 157 18.99 -4.31 -5.27
C ASN A 157 19.53 -5.45 -6.17
N GLN A 158 20.68 -5.23 -6.81
CA GLN A 158 21.31 -6.22 -7.68
C GLN A 158 21.78 -7.45 -6.89
N ILE A 159 22.49 -7.27 -5.79
CA ILE A 159 23.01 -8.39 -5.00
C ILE A 159 21.89 -9.20 -4.35
N ILE A 160 20.80 -8.55 -3.87
CA ILE A 160 19.64 -9.24 -3.33
C ILE A 160 19.00 -10.11 -4.41
N ALA A 161 18.67 -9.55 -5.57
CA ALA A 161 18.06 -10.28 -6.67
C ALA A 161 18.96 -11.43 -7.16
N GLN A 162 20.27 -11.19 -7.32
CA GLN A 162 21.23 -12.22 -7.72
C GLN A 162 21.28 -13.36 -6.69
N THR A 163 21.35 -13.06 -5.41
CA THR A 163 21.35 -14.05 -4.33
C THR A 163 20.11 -14.95 -4.40
N MET A 164 18.93 -14.34 -4.60
CA MET A 164 17.68 -15.10 -4.75
C MET A 164 17.69 -16.00 -6.01
N ILE A 165 18.11 -15.48 -7.15
CA ILE A 165 18.17 -16.22 -8.41
C ILE A 165 19.11 -17.42 -8.31
N GLU A 166 20.30 -17.22 -7.74
CA GLU A 166 21.29 -18.31 -7.56
C GLU A 166 20.78 -19.40 -6.62
N ALA A 167 20.07 -19.03 -5.55
CA ALA A 167 19.44 -19.99 -4.66
C ALA A 167 18.36 -20.80 -5.39
N GLY A 168 17.50 -20.15 -6.15
CA GLY A 168 16.47 -20.84 -6.96
C GLY A 168 17.06 -21.82 -7.96
N LYS A 169 18.11 -21.42 -8.69
CA LYS A 169 18.83 -22.28 -9.65
C LYS A 169 19.49 -23.50 -8.99
N LYS A 170 19.97 -23.37 -7.78
CA LYS A 170 20.54 -24.51 -7.02
C LYS A 170 19.46 -25.46 -6.50
N THR A 171 18.26 -24.94 -6.25
CA THR A 171 17.16 -25.72 -5.69
C THR A 171 16.35 -26.47 -6.74
N LEU A 172 16.15 -25.88 -7.91
CA LEU A 172 15.30 -26.43 -8.97
C LEU A 172 16.06 -26.51 -10.29
N ALA A 173 16.25 -27.72 -10.82
CA ALA A 173 17.04 -27.97 -12.06
C ALA A 173 16.46 -27.23 -13.29
N HIS A 174 15.14 -27.07 -13.34
CA HIS A 174 14.43 -26.32 -14.38
C HIS A 174 13.97 -24.93 -13.91
N PHE A 175 14.71 -24.30 -13.00
CA PHE A 175 14.44 -22.94 -12.57
C PHE A 175 14.42 -22.00 -13.77
N PRO A 176 13.36 -21.21 -13.95
CA PRO A 176 13.23 -20.34 -15.11
C PRO A 176 14.43 -19.39 -15.25
N GLU A 177 14.83 -19.14 -16.47
CA GLU A 177 15.80 -18.07 -16.73
C GLU A 177 15.15 -16.69 -16.57
N HIS A 178 15.80 -15.79 -15.86
CA HIS A 178 15.36 -14.39 -15.71
C HIS A 178 13.96 -14.16 -15.06
N PRO A 179 13.57 -14.92 -14.02
CA PRO A 179 12.27 -14.75 -13.38
C PRO A 179 12.20 -13.46 -12.54
N ILE A 180 13.35 -13.01 -12.05
CA ILE A 180 13.56 -11.77 -11.30
C ILE A 180 14.64 -11.00 -12.03
N GLN A 181 14.39 -9.73 -12.38
CA GLN A 181 15.37 -8.88 -13.03
C GLN A 181 15.38 -7.49 -12.39
N VAL A 182 16.56 -6.93 -12.21
CA VAL A 182 16.75 -5.53 -11.79
C VAL A 182 17.17 -4.73 -13.01
N VAL A 183 16.53 -3.58 -13.25
CA VAL A 183 16.95 -2.66 -14.32
C VAL A 183 18.40 -2.21 -14.05
N PRO A 184 19.34 -2.50 -14.93
CA PRO A 184 20.76 -2.37 -14.64
C PRO A 184 21.31 -0.93 -14.81
N THR A 185 20.44 0.05 -14.93
CA THR A 185 20.81 1.46 -15.15
C THR A 185 20.01 2.40 -14.24
N PRO A 186 20.64 3.46 -13.73
CA PRO A 186 19.95 4.52 -13.00
C PRO A 186 19.19 5.49 -13.91
N ASP A 187 19.34 5.38 -15.24
CA ASP A 187 18.71 6.27 -16.21
C ASP A 187 17.19 6.24 -16.06
N ARG A 188 16.58 7.41 -15.94
CA ARG A 188 15.12 7.53 -15.79
C ARG A 188 14.39 7.25 -17.09
N GLU A 189 15.02 7.44 -18.26
CA GLU A 189 14.44 7.13 -19.56
C GLU A 189 14.15 5.62 -19.75
N ALA A 190 14.79 4.76 -18.96
CA ALA A 190 14.48 3.34 -18.93
C ALA A 190 13.01 3.07 -18.58
N ILE A 191 12.37 3.92 -17.76
CA ILE A 191 10.99 3.74 -17.29
C ILE A 191 9.97 3.89 -18.42
N PRO A 192 9.87 5.03 -19.13
CA PRO A 192 8.92 5.18 -20.22
C PRO A 192 9.17 4.20 -21.37
N ILE A 193 10.43 3.86 -21.66
CA ILE A 193 10.76 2.84 -22.67
C ILE A 193 10.16 1.48 -22.23
N LEU A 194 10.46 1.03 -21.01
CA LEU A 194 9.99 -0.26 -20.49
C LEU A 194 8.46 -0.33 -20.46
N LEU A 195 7.79 0.73 -19.97
CA LEU A 195 6.34 0.80 -19.84
C LEU A 195 5.61 1.06 -21.18
N SER A 196 6.34 1.28 -22.28
CA SER A 196 5.79 1.31 -23.63
C SER A 196 5.71 -0.08 -24.28
N LEU A 197 6.40 -1.08 -23.71
CA LEU A 197 6.54 -2.43 -24.29
C LEU A 197 5.34 -3.33 -23.94
N THR A 198 4.13 -2.92 -24.37
CA THR A 198 2.85 -3.59 -24.04
C THR A 198 2.77 -5.05 -24.50
N GLN A 199 3.59 -5.46 -25.47
CA GLN A 199 3.67 -6.85 -25.92
C GLN A 199 4.43 -7.77 -24.94
N TYR A 200 5.19 -7.19 -24.00
CA TYR A 200 6.03 -7.96 -23.07
C TYR A 200 5.70 -7.70 -21.60
N VAL A 201 5.24 -6.51 -21.26
CA VAL A 201 4.91 -6.08 -19.90
C VAL A 201 3.40 -6.05 -19.74
N ASP A 202 2.90 -6.69 -18.69
CA ASP A 202 1.47 -6.85 -18.45
C ASP A 202 0.92 -5.85 -17.40
N LEU A 203 1.76 -5.45 -16.42
CA LEU A 203 1.37 -4.58 -15.31
C LEU A 203 2.56 -3.77 -14.78
N CYS A 204 2.28 -2.54 -14.31
CA CYS A 204 3.23 -1.74 -13.53
C CYS A 204 2.63 -1.38 -12.17
N MET A 205 3.48 -1.43 -11.12
CA MET A 205 3.13 -1.05 -9.75
C MET A 205 4.19 -0.07 -9.21
N PRO A 206 3.91 1.23 -9.19
CA PRO A 206 4.79 2.21 -8.55
C PRO A 206 4.63 2.19 -7.02
N ARG A 207 5.75 2.29 -6.30
CA ARG A 207 5.86 2.31 -4.83
C ARG A 207 6.72 3.48 -4.36
N GLY A 208 6.10 4.58 -4.02
CA GLY A 208 6.80 5.80 -3.60
C GLY A 208 5.84 6.95 -3.35
N GLY A 209 6.37 8.17 -3.34
CA GLY A 209 5.57 9.38 -3.19
C GLY A 209 4.68 9.67 -4.40
N GLU A 210 3.69 10.53 -4.22
CA GLU A 210 2.71 10.90 -5.25
C GLU A 210 3.36 11.35 -6.56
N SER A 211 4.47 12.08 -6.50
CA SER A 211 5.19 12.56 -7.69
C SER A 211 5.75 11.43 -8.56
N LEU A 212 6.30 10.38 -7.93
CA LEU A 212 6.75 9.19 -8.66
C LEU A 212 5.57 8.45 -9.29
N ILE A 213 4.50 8.27 -8.53
CA ILE A 213 3.32 7.53 -8.98
C ILE A 213 2.68 8.23 -10.18
N ARG A 214 2.54 9.57 -10.13
CA ARG A 214 2.03 10.37 -11.26
C ARG A 214 2.93 10.27 -12.48
N ALA A 215 4.24 10.46 -12.31
CA ALA A 215 5.18 10.37 -13.42
C ALA A 215 5.15 8.99 -14.12
N VAL A 216 5.01 7.91 -13.36
CA VAL A 216 4.84 6.55 -13.90
C VAL A 216 3.50 6.40 -14.61
N ALA A 217 2.41 6.86 -14.00
CA ALA A 217 1.08 6.76 -14.59
C ALA A 217 0.96 7.54 -15.91
N ASP A 218 1.56 8.74 -15.96
CA ASP A 218 1.51 9.63 -17.13
C ASP A 218 2.31 9.09 -18.33
N CYS A 219 3.42 8.38 -18.10
CA CYS A 219 4.25 7.83 -19.18
C CYS A 219 3.90 6.39 -19.57
N SER A 220 3.09 5.69 -18.78
CA SER A 220 2.82 4.26 -18.99
C SER A 220 1.79 4.00 -20.08
N LYS A 221 2.09 3.01 -20.93
CA LYS A 221 1.13 2.41 -21.89
C LYS A 221 0.59 1.05 -21.40
N VAL A 222 1.16 0.51 -20.31
CA VAL A 222 0.64 -0.68 -19.66
C VAL A 222 -0.24 -0.28 -18.48
N PRO A 223 -1.18 -1.14 -18.03
CA PRO A 223 -1.95 -0.89 -16.81
C PRO A 223 -1.06 -0.56 -15.62
N VAL A 224 -1.47 0.43 -14.82
CA VAL A 224 -0.76 0.84 -13.60
C VAL A 224 -1.72 0.71 -12.42
N ILE A 225 -1.37 -0.10 -11.44
CA ILE A 225 -2.10 -0.16 -10.17
C ILE A 225 -1.44 0.80 -9.18
N LYS A 226 -2.23 1.70 -8.60
CA LYS A 226 -1.72 2.82 -7.84
C LYS A 226 -2.68 3.33 -6.76
N HIS A 227 -2.13 4.04 -5.80
CA HIS A 227 -2.83 5.06 -5.02
C HIS A 227 -1.93 6.29 -4.96
N TYR A 228 -2.49 7.47 -5.09
CA TYR A 228 -1.69 8.70 -5.11
C TYR A 228 -1.37 9.20 -3.71
N LYS A 229 -2.33 9.15 -2.82
CA LYS A 229 -2.23 9.62 -1.42
C LYS A 229 -3.28 8.94 -0.54
N GLY A 230 -3.08 9.02 0.77
CA GLY A 230 -3.99 8.50 1.80
C GLY A 230 -4.64 9.63 2.60
N VAL A 231 -5.70 10.27 2.08
CA VAL A 231 -6.52 11.22 2.85
C VAL A 231 -7.67 10.45 3.46
N CYS A 232 -7.44 9.92 4.66
CA CYS A 232 -8.38 9.05 5.38
C CYS A 232 -9.17 9.83 6.42
N HIS A 233 -10.41 9.41 6.69
CA HIS A 233 -11.32 10.08 7.62
C HIS A 233 -11.81 9.14 8.72
N VAL A 234 -12.05 9.73 9.89
CA VAL A 234 -12.87 9.12 10.94
C VAL A 234 -14.06 10.05 11.19
N PHE A 235 -15.27 9.55 11.00
CA PHE A 235 -16.50 10.26 11.33
C PHE A 235 -17.08 9.77 12.65
N VAL A 236 -17.28 10.68 13.59
CA VAL A 236 -17.94 10.43 14.87
C VAL A 236 -19.39 10.93 14.79
N ASP A 237 -20.31 9.99 14.66
CA ASP A 237 -21.73 10.24 14.51
C ASP A 237 -22.40 10.67 15.83
N ALA A 238 -23.59 11.29 15.74
CA ALA A 238 -24.36 11.72 16.90
C ALA A 238 -24.63 10.60 17.92
N ASP A 239 -24.81 9.37 17.43
CA ASP A 239 -25.09 8.16 18.23
C ASP A 239 -23.81 7.37 18.58
N ALA A 240 -22.63 7.99 18.52
CA ALA A 240 -21.38 7.32 18.83
C ALA A 240 -21.21 7.01 20.32
N ASP A 241 -20.52 5.91 20.60
CA ASP A 241 -19.89 5.73 21.90
C ASP A 241 -18.63 6.60 21.96
N LEU A 242 -18.64 7.63 22.81
CA LEU A 242 -17.56 8.63 22.82
C LEU A 242 -16.21 8.06 23.28
N LYS A 243 -16.23 7.05 24.15
CA LYS A 243 -14.99 6.38 24.58
C LYS A 243 -14.40 5.55 23.43
N MET A 244 -15.22 4.78 22.75
CA MET A 244 -14.79 4.06 21.54
C MET A 244 -14.29 5.01 20.47
N ALA A 245 -14.99 6.14 20.24
CA ALA A 245 -14.59 7.16 19.28
C ALA A 245 -13.20 7.73 19.60
N GLU A 246 -12.94 8.03 20.86
CA GLU A 246 -11.64 8.49 21.32
C GLU A 246 -10.53 7.48 21.01
N GLU A 247 -10.73 6.22 21.39
CA GLU A 247 -9.74 5.15 21.17
C GLU A 247 -9.44 4.97 19.67
N ILE A 248 -10.48 4.99 18.82
CA ILE A 248 -10.35 4.87 17.37
C ILE A 248 -9.61 6.07 16.78
N VAL A 249 -9.97 7.31 17.13
CA VAL A 249 -9.34 8.53 16.62
C VAL A 249 -7.87 8.60 17.05
N MET A 250 -7.57 8.30 18.33
CA MET A 250 -6.20 8.24 18.81
C MET A 250 -5.37 7.21 18.04
N ASN A 251 -5.88 6.01 17.88
CA ASN A 251 -5.20 4.97 17.12
C ASN A 251 -5.01 5.37 15.66
N ALA A 252 -6.06 5.87 15.01
CA ALA A 252 -6.03 6.23 13.59
C ALA A 252 -5.00 7.33 13.27
N LYS A 253 -4.78 8.29 14.19
CA LYS A 253 -3.83 9.38 13.94
C LYS A 253 -2.46 9.16 14.58
N VAL A 254 -2.41 8.67 15.83
CA VAL A 254 -1.21 8.77 16.65
C VAL A 254 -0.32 7.53 16.58
N GLN A 255 -0.88 6.36 16.31
CA GLN A 255 -0.12 5.11 16.31
C GLN A 255 1.04 5.14 15.30
N ARG A 256 0.82 5.65 14.09
CA ARG A 256 1.84 5.82 13.05
C ARG A 256 1.37 6.84 12.00
N PRO A 257 1.65 8.14 12.19
CA PRO A 257 1.09 9.18 11.33
C PRO A 257 1.63 9.17 9.90
N GLY A 258 2.83 8.67 9.67
CA GLY A 258 3.51 8.67 8.36
C GLY A 258 3.16 7.48 7.45
N VAL A 259 1.93 6.97 7.51
CA VAL A 259 1.44 5.89 6.63
C VAL A 259 0.09 6.27 6.00
N CYS A 260 -0.17 5.75 4.81
CA CYS A 260 -1.30 6.14 3.97
C CYS A 260 -2.69 5.84 4.56
N ASN A 261 -2.80 4.96 5.55
CA ASN A 261 -4.05 4.64 6.25
C ASN A 261 -4.22 5.38 7.58
N ALA A 262 -3.31 6.31 7.94
CA ALA A 262 -3.49 7.20 9.07
C ALA A 262 -4.59 8.22 8.78
N ALA A 263 -5.39 8.59 9.79
CA ALA A 263 -6.41 9.60 9.61
C ALA A 263 -5.79 10.99 9.37
N GLU A 264 -6.30 11.68 8.37
CA GLU A 264 -5.93 13.08 8.07
C GLU A 264 -7.06 14.05 8.39
N THR A 265 -8.29 13.54 8.52
CA THR A 265 -9.46 14.36 8.90
C THR A 265 -10.35 13.63 9.90
N LEU A 266 -10.72 14.33 10.96
CA LEU A 266 -11.74 13.99 11.93
C LEU A 266 -13.02 14.76 11.61
N LEU A 267 -14.09 14.05 11.29
CA LEU A 267 -15.44 14.60 11.13
C LEU A 267 -16.24 14.32 12.40
N VAL A 268 -16.98 15.31 12.90
CA VAL A 268 -17.79 15.13 14.11
C VAL A 268 -19.19 15.70 13.88
N ASP A 269 -20.22 14.92 14.20
CA ASP A 269 -21.60 15.38 14.14
C ASP A 269 -21.81 16.57 15.08
N ARG A 270 -22.48 17.63 14.59
CA ARG A 270 -22.72 18.87 15.32
C ARG A 270 -23.41 18.66 16.67
N LYS A 271 -24.29 17.65 16.77
CA LYS A 271 -25.05 17.36 18.00
C LYS A 271 -24.17 16.94 19.16
N ILE A 272 -22.98 16.39 18.88
CA ILE A 272 -22.05 15.91 19.91
C ILE A 272 -20.69 16.62 19.88
N ALA A 273 -20.47 17.51 18.89
CA ALA A 273 -19.18 18.12 18.64
C ALA A 273 -18.58 18.76 19.91
N TRP A 274 -19.36 19.56 20.62
CA TRP A 274 -18.88 20.30 21.79
C TRP A 274 -18.79 19.46 23.06
N LYS A 275 -19.39 18.30 23.06
CA LYS A 275 -19.20 17.31 24.12
C LYS A 275 -17.94 16.45 23.91
N PHE A 276 -17.58 16.20 22.65
CA PHE A 276 -16.48 15.30 22.28
C PHE A 276 -15.15 16.02 22.00
N LEU A 277 -15.20 17.08 21.16
CA LEU A 277 -13.98 17.73 20.64
C LEU A 277 -13.08 18.35 21.70
N PRO A 278 -13.55 19.02 22.79
CA PRO A 278 -12.65 19.66 23.74
C PRO A 278 -11.71 18.66 24.42
N GLU A 279 -12.23 17.55 24.92
CA GLU A 279 -11.43 16.51 25.56
C GLU A 279 -10.54 15.78 24.54
N MET A 280 -11.07 15.50 23.34
CA MET A 280 -10.32 14.84 22.27
C MET A 280 -9.14 15.70 21.82
N ALA A 281 -9.37 17.01 21.62
CA ALA A 281 -8.32 17.96 21.25
C ALA A 281 -7.20 17.99 22.28
N PHE A 282 -7.54 18.04 23.56
CA PHE A 282 -6.54 17.98 24.64
C PHE A 282 -5.67 16.72 24.54
N LYS A 283 -6.29 15.54 24.34
CA LYS A 283 -5.55 14.26 24.24
C LYS A 283 -4.64 14.24 23.01
N LEU A 284 -5.10 14.78 21.87
CA LEU A 284 -4.31 14.87 20.63
C LEU A 284 -3.14 15.84 20.78
N VAL A 285 -3.36 17.03 21.36
CA VAL A 285 -2.30 18.02 21.59
C VAL A 285 -1.22 17.48 22.54
N ASN A 286 -1.59 16.74 23.58
CA ASN A 286 -0.65 16.06 24.46
C ASN A 286 0.22 15.01 23.71
N LYS A 287 -0.24 14.53 22.57
CA LYS A 287 0.54 13.70 21.64
C LYS A 287 1.21 14.52 20.54
N LYS A 288 1.27 15.85 20.69
CA LYS A 288 1.88 16.81 19.75
C LYS A 288 1.18 16.89 18.39
N VAL A 289 -0.11 16.60 18.32
CA VAL A 289 -0.90 16.74 17.10
C VAL A 289 -1.37 18.18 16.97
N GLU A 290 -1.03 18.84 15.87
CA GLU A 290 -1.60 20.12 15.44
C GLU A 290 -3.02 19.88 14.90
N LEU A 291 -4.01 20.64 15.34
CA LEU A 291 -5.38 20.55 14.85
C LEU A 291 -5.69 21.72 13.92
N ARG A 292 -6.18 21.42 12.71
CA ARG A 292 -6.66 22.39 11.73
C ARG A 292 -8.17 22.31 11.67
N VAL A 293 -8.85 23.26 12.30
CA VAL A 293 -10.31 23.26 12.47
C VAL A 293 -10.98 24.05 11.35
N GLY A 294 -12.05 23.50 10.80
CA GLY A 294 -12.85 24.15 9.76
C GLY A 294 -13.28 25.55 10.13
N LYS A 295 -13.21 26.48 9.17
CA LYS A 295 -13.45 27.92 9.40
C LYS A 295 -14.76 28.20 10.10
N ASP A 296 -15.81 27.47 9.73
CA ASP A 296 -17.18 27.65 10.22
C ASP A 296 -17.35 27.30 11.70
N SER A 297 -16.44 26.49 12.26
CA SER A 297 -16.51 25.97 13.62
C SER A 297 -15.33 26.44 14.49
N TYR A 298 -14.37 27.15 13.93
CA TYR A 298 -13.10 27.43 14.61
C TYR A 298 -13.26 28.29 15.87
N GLU A 299 -14.01 29.39 15.80
CA GLU A 299 -14.20 30.28 16.94
C GLU A 299 -15.03 29.63 18.06
N GLU A 300 -16.04 28.85 17.68
CA GLU A 300 -16.84 28.08 18.62
C GLU A 300 -15.98 26.97 19.28
N PHE A 301 -15.18 26.28 18.51
CA PHE A 301 -14.22 25.30 19.02
C PHE A 301 -13.28 25.90 20.07
N LEU A 302 -12.69 27.05 19.79
CA LEU A 302 -11.80 27.73 20.75
C LEU A 302 -12.54 28.12 22.05
N SER A 303 -13.78 28.58 21.94
CA SER A 303 -14.62 28.94 23.09
C SER A 303 -14.93 27.71 23.97
N GLU A 304 -15.33 26.59 23.34
CA GLU A 304 -15.66 25.35 24.07
C GLU A 304 -14.43 24.69 24.68
N TYR A 305 -13.30 24.73 23.97
CA TYR A 305 -12.02 24.25 24.51
C TYR A 305 -11.57 25.09 25.71
N ALA A 306 -11.73 26.42 25.67
CA ALA A 306 -11.39 27.27 26.80
C ALA A 306 -12.27 27.01 28.04
N LYS A 307 -13.57 26.75 27.84
CA LYS A 307 -14.48 26.35 28.94
C LYS A 307 -14.06 25.00 29.55
N PHE A 308 -13.73 24.05 28.71
CA PHE A 308 -13.23 22.73 29.15
C PHE A 308 -11.93 22.87 29.96
N ALA A 309 -10.99 23.68 29.50
CA ALA A 309 -9.73 23.90 30.20
C ALA A 309 -9.93 24.57 31.58
N GLN A 310 -10.91 25.47 31.70
CA GLN A 310 -11.24 26.17 32.97
C GLN A 310 -11.98 25.26 33.96
N SER A 311 -12.57 24.15 33.55
CA SER A 311 -13.33 23.25 34.45
C SER A 311 -12.45 22.45 35.40
N GLY A 312 -11.14 22.74 35.46
CA GLY A 312 -10.21 22.18 36.45
C GLY A 312 -9.62 20.81 36.10
N HIS A 313 -9.82 20.35 34.87
CA HIS A 313 -9.33 19.05 34.43
C HIS A 313 -7.89 19.13 33.88
N LEU A 314 -7.30 20.36 33.73
CA LEU A 314 -6.05 20.52 32.98
C LEU A 314 -5.27 21.76 33.36
N ASP A 315 -3.94 21.68 33.28
CA ASP A 315 -3.09 22.84 33.06
C ASP A 315 -3.45 23.43 31.68
N SER A 316 -4.14 24.58 31.67
CA SER A 316 -4.54 25.23 30.42
C SER A 316 -3.32 25.52 29.55
N LEU A 317 -3.39 25.20 28.25
CA LEU A 317 -2.39 25.67 27.30
C LEU A 317 -2.33 27.21 27.41
N SER A 318 -1.12 27.75 27.45
CA SER A 318 -0.94 29.20 27.31
C SER A 318 -1.54 29.67 25.97
N LYS A 319 -1.87 30.93 25.83
CA LYS A 319 -2.35 31.49 24.55
C LYS A 319 -1.42 31.12 23.38
N GLU A 320 -0.12 31.21 23.62
CA GLU A 320 0.91 30.79 22.62
C GLU A 320 0.87 29.30 22.32
N GLY A 321 0.60 28.46 23.30
CA GLY A 321 0.43 27.01 23.12
C GLY A 321 -0.83 26.69 22.31
N MET A 322 -1.93 27.41 22.53
CA MET A 322 -3.15 27.29 21.73
C MET A 322 -2.93 27.71 20.26
N GLU A 323 -2.26 28.83 20.03
CA GLU A 323 -1.95 29.33 18.68
C GLU A 323 -1.03 28.38 17.91
N LYS A 324 -0.15 27.66 18.60
CA LYS A 324 0.71 26.64 18.01
C LYS A 324 -0.03 25.32 17.70
N SER A 325 -1.04 24.99 18.50
CA SER A 325 -1.74 23.71 18.43
C SER A 325 -3.01 23.75 17.59
N PHE A 326 -3.64 24.94 17.46
CA PHE A 326 -4.92 25.11 16.77
C PHE A 326 -4.81 26.14 15.65
N ARG A 327 -5.20 25.76 14.44
CA ARG A 327 -5.21 26.62 13.26
C ARG A 327 -6.55 26.54 12.53
N LYS A 328 -6.88 27.60 11.77
CA LYS A 328 -8.01 27.52 10.83
C LYS A 328 -7.61 26.68 9.62
N ALA A 329 -8.42 25.69 9.31
CA ALA A 329 -8.26 24.92 8.08
C ALA A 329 -8.67 25.73 6.85
N SER A 330 -7.92 25.58 5.78
CA SER A 330 -8.30 25.97 4.43
C SER A 330 -8.93 24.78 3.69
N GLU A 331 -9.55 25.00 2.54
CA GLU A 331 -10.07 23.92 1.71
C GLU A 331 -8.94 22.97 1.23
N GLN A 332 -7.73 23.51 1.01
CA GLN A 332 -6.56 22.73 0.63
C GLN A 332 -6.11 21.77 1.73
N ASP A 333 -6.33 22.11 3.00
CA ASP A 333 -5.98 21.26 4.13
C ASP A 333 -6.75 19.93 4.09
N PHE A 334 -8.04 19.96 3.74
CA PHE A 334 -8.86 18.75 3.62
C PHE A 334 -8.47 17.84 2.44
N LEU A 335 -7.69 18.34 1.49
CA LEU A 335 -7.14 17.58 0.36
C LEU A 335 -5.71 17.08 0.60
N THR A 336 -5.14 17.38 1.78
CA THR A 336 -3.71 17.17 2.06
C THR A 336 -3.49 15.92 2.90
N GLU A 337 -2.60 15.05 2.43
CA GLU A 337 -1.99 13.99 3.23
C GLU A 337 -0.73 14.57 3.90
N TYR A 338 -0.78 14.76 5.21
CA TYR A 338 0.33 15.38 5.94
C TYR A 338 1.47 14.40 6.23
N ASN A 339 1.13 13.12 6.45
CA ASN A 339 2.09 12.11 6.89
C ASN A 339 2.81 12.52 8.20
N ASP A 340 2.16 13.33 9.03
CA ASP A 340 2.71 13.93 10.25
C ASP A 340 1.63 14.06 11.33
N TYR A 341 2.00 14.56 12.49
CA TYR A 341 1.13 14.86 13.62
C TYR A 341 0.29 16.14 13.36
N ILE A 342 -0.46 16.14 12.26
CA ILE A 342 -1.42 17.19 11.87
C ILE A 342 -2.74 16.51 11.55
N LEU A 343 -3.86 17.03 12.07
CA LEU A 343 -5.19 16.47 11.85
C LEU A 343 -6.18 17.59 11.56
N ASN A 344 -6.90 17.48 10.45
CA ASN A 344 -8.04 18.36 10.18
C ASN A 344 -9.23 17.95 11.04
N VAL A 345 -10.02 18.95 11.47
CA VAL A 345 -11.27 18.73 12.20
C VAL A 345 -12.38 19.50 11.49
N ARG A 346 -13.49 18.84 11.19
CA ARG A 346 -14.68 19.50 10.64
C ARG A 346 -15.94 19.04 11.38
N VAL A 347 -16.75 19.98 11.78
CA VAL A 347 -18.10 19.73 12.32
C VAL A 347 -19.06 19.62 11.14
N VAL A 348 -19.87 18.56 11.11
CA VAL A 348 -20.79 18.25 10.01
C VAL A 348 -22.22 18.04 10.53
N ASP A 349 -23.21 18.23 9.66
CA ASP A 349 -24.63 18.08 9.99
C ASP A 349 -25.15 16.70 9.56
N GLY A 350 -24.82 15.67 10.36
CA GLY A 350 -25.26 14.30 10.15
C GLY A 350 -24.41 13.47 9.20
N VAL A 351 -24.82 12.20 9.03
CA VAL A 351 -24.09 11.19 8.26
C VAL A 351 -23.97 11.56 6.77
N GLN A 352 -25.01 12.17 6.16
CA GLN A 352 -24.96 12.56 4.75
C GLN A 352 -23.87 13.60 4.49
N ALA A 353 -23.79 14.65 5.33
CA ALA A 353 -22.75 15.67 5.18
C ALA A 353 -21.33 15.10 5.38
N ALA A 354 -21.18 14.08 6.23
CA ALA A 354 -19.91 13.37 6.38
C ALA A 354 -19.57 12.58 5.13
N ILE A 355 -20.51 11.85 4.54
CA ILE A 355 -20.34 11.09 3.29
C ILE A 355 -19.98 12.04 2.14
N ASP A 356 -20.69 13.15 1.99
CA ASP A 356 -20.43 14.14 0.95
C ASP A 356 -19.02 14.74 1.09
N HIS A 357 -18.60 15.04 2.32
CA HIS A 357 -17.25 15.50 2.59
C HIS A 357 -16.19 14.48 2.19
N ILE A 358 -16.35 13.21 2.61
CA ILE A 358 -15.41 12.14 2.32
C ILE A 358 -15.30 11.89 0.82
N ASN A 359 -16.43 11.81 0.13
CA ASN A 359 -16.45 11.58 -1.32
C ASN A 359 -15.88 12.76 -2.12
N HIS A 360 -15.88 13.98 -1.56
CA HIS A 360 -15.32 15.17 -2.20
C HIS A 360 -13.82 15.36 -1.92
N TYR A 361 -13.39 15.21 -0.66
CA TYR A 361 -12.01 15.53 -0.24
C TYR A 361 -11.13 14.29 -0.09
N GLY A 362 -11.74 13.13 0.13
CA GLY A 362 -11.05 11.87 0.36
C GLY A 362 -10.27 11.38 -0.85
N SER A 363 -9.39 10.43 -0.59
CA SER A 363 -8.54 9.79 -1.60
C SER A 363 -9.06 8.42 -2.03
N ALA A 364 -10.27 8.04 -1.63
CA ALA A 364 -10.84 6.71 -1.82
C ALA A 364 -10.00 5.56 -1.20
N HIS A 365 -9.25 5.86 -0.13
CA HIS A 365 -8.35 4.90 0.52
C HIS A 365 -9.04 4.16 1.67
N SER A 366 -9.21 4.81 2.82
CA SER A 366 -9.76 4.17 4.03
C SER A 366 -10.53 5.18 4.87
N ASP A 367 -11.79 4.89 5.16
CA ASP A 367 -12.64 5.77 5.94
C ASP A 367 -13.46 5.00 6.97
N SER A 368 -13.77 5.63 8.10
CA SER A 368 -14.44 4.99 9.22
C SER A 368 -15.57 5.83 9.77
N ILE A 369 -16.67 5.19 10.17
CA ILE A 369 -17.72 5.76 11.01
C ILE A 369 -17.70 5.11 12.39
N VAL A 370 -17.88 5.93 13.43
CA VAL A 370 -18.12 5.45 14.80
C VAL A 370 -19.56 5.79 15.17
N THR A 371 -20.41 4.76 15.34
CA THR A 371 -21.83 4.93 15.66
C THR A 371 -22.43 3.67 16.26
N LYS A 372 -23.46 3.84 17.10
CA LYS A 372 -24.39 2.76 17.53
C LYS A 372 -25.64 2.67 16.64
N ASN A 373 -25.83 3.65 15.75
CA ASN A 373 -26.94 3.70 14.82
C ASN A 373 -26.66 2.84 13.59
N GLU A 374 -27.29 1.68 13.53
CA GLU A 374 -27.10 0.72 12.44
C GLU A 374 -27.53 1.28 11.07
N ALA A 375 -28.55 2.15 11.03
CA ALA A 375 -29.01 2.75 9.78
C ALA A 375 -27.93 3.71 9.22
N HIS A 376 -27.36 4.57 10.07
CA HIS A 376 -26.24 5.45 9.69
C HIS A 376 -25.02 4.65 9.27
N ALA A 377 -24.68 3.57 10.00
CA ALA A 377 -23.56 2.70 9.63
C ALA A 377 -23.76 2.07 8.25
N LYS A 378 -24.94 1.50 7.98
CA LYS A 378 -25.25 0.89 6.67
C LYS A 378 -25.22 1.90 5.54
N GLN A 379 -25.75 3.10 5.76
CA GLN A 379 -25.70 4.18 4.78
C GLN A 379 -24.25 4.58 4.48
N PHE A 380 -23.44 4.79 5.52
CA PHE A 380 -22.02 5.15 5.38
C PHE A 380 -21.24 4.08 4.62
N LEU A 381 -21.40 2.80 5.00
CA LEU A 381 -20.73 1.67 4.33
C LEU A 381 -21.13 1.52 2.85
N ALA A 382 -22.36 1.90 2.49
CA ALA A 382 -22.86 1.80 1.12
C ALA A 382 -22.47 2.99 0.23
N GLU A 383 -22.38 4.20 0.80
CA GLU A 383 -22.29 5.43 0.03
C GLU A 383 -20.88 6.05 0.02
N VAL A 384 -20.01 5.69 0.97
CA VAL A 384 -18.59 6.10 0.94
C VAL A 384 -17.83 5.25 -0.07
N ASP A 385 -17.29 5.90 -1.11
CA ASP A 385 -16.61 5.22 -2.21
C ASP A 385 -15.10 5.08 -1.95
N SER A 386 -14.73 4.34 -0.88
CA SER A 386 -13.35 4.06 -0.52
C SER A 386 -13.02 2.56 -0.64
N ALA A 387 -11.72 2.26 -0.80
CA ALA A 387 -11.23 0.89 -0.93
C ALA A 387 -11.49 0.06 0.33
N ALA A 388 -11.44 0.71 1.51
CA ALA A 388 -11.82 0.10 2.77
C ALA A 388 -12.71 1.07 3.56
N VAL A 389 -13.88 0.60 3.99
CA VAL A 389 -14.84 1.38 4.78
C VAL A 389 -15.17 0.62 6.04
N TYR A 390 -15.04 1.29 7.19
CA TYR A 390 -15.14 0.66 8.50
C TYR A 390 -16.34 1.18 9.31
N TRP A 391 -16.91 0.29 10.07
CA TRP A 391 -17.85 0.60 11.13
C TRP A 391 -17.25 0.22 12.47
N ASN A 392 -17.05 1.21 13.36
CA ASN A 392 -16.47 1.05 14.69
C ASN A 392 -15.07 0.39 14.71
N ALA A 393 -14.24 0.72 13.72
CA ALA A 393 -12.86 0.27 13.68
C ALA A 393 -11.94 1.37 13.13
N SER A 394 -10.67 1.31 13.47
CA SER A 394 -9.65 2.26 13.02
C SER A 394 -9.30 2.05 11.54
N THR A 395 -9.04 3.13 10.81
CA THR A 395 -8.50 3.07 9.44
C THR A 395 -7.14 2.38 9.34
N ARG A 396 -6.43 2.25 10.47
CA ARG A 396 -5.14 1.57 10.57
C ARG A 396 -5.19 0.06 10.25
N PHE A 397 -6.38 -0.52 10.24
CA PHE A 397 -6.57 -1.91 9.81
C PHE A 397 -6.41 -2.12 8.29
N THR A 398 -6.39 -1.08 7.46
CA THR A 398 -6.13 -1.24 6.01
C THR A 398 -4.67 -1.59 5.75
N ASP A 399 -4.33 -2.84 5.99
CA ASP A 399 -2.98 -3.40 5.92
C ASP A 399 -3.10 -4.90 5.60
N GLY A 400 -2.25 -5.41 4.73
CA GLY A 400 -2.33 -6.82 4.29
C GLY A 400 -2.11 -7.82 5.42
N GLY A 401 -1.29 -7.49 6.42
CA GLY A 401 -1.10 -8.31 7.62
C GLY A 401 -2.35 -8.36 8.47
N GLU A 402 -2.94 -7.19 8.75
CA GLU A 402 -4.17 -7.05 9.53
C GLU A 402 -5.39 -7.69 8.82
N PHE A 403 -5.42 -7.69 7.48
CA PHE A 403 -6.45 -8.37 6.68
C PHE A 403 -6.24 -9.89 6.59
N GLY A 404 -5.16 -10.42 7.20
CA GLY A 404 -4.85 -11.85 7.15
C GLY A 404 -4.30 -12.32 5.80
N MET A 405 -3.88 -11.41 4.92
CA MET A 405 -3.28 -11.73 3.62
C MET A 405 -1.83 -12.21 3.76
N GLY A 406 -1.23 -12.05 4.93
CA GLY A 406 0.11 -12.50 5.31
C GLY A 406 1.24 -11.63 4.75
N ALA A 407 1.10 -11.10 3.55
CA ALA A 407 2.07 -10.20 2.93
C ALA A 407 1.36 -9.23 1.99
N GLU A 408 1.93 -8.03 1.85
CA GLU A 408 1.35 -6.95 1.03
C GLU A 408 2.40 -6.35 0.10
N ILE A 409 2.04 -6.20 -1.17
CA ILE A 409 2.86 -5.49 -2.14
C ILE A 409 2.49 -4.01 -2.22
N GLY A 410 1.33 -3.62 -1.74
CA GLY A 410 0.81 -2.26 -1.71
C GLY A 410 -0.69 -2.20 -1.53
N ILE A 411 -1.21 -0.98 -1.59
CA ILE A 411 -2.64 -0.70 -1.52
C ILE A 411 -3.04 -0.02 -2.82
N SER A 412 -4.20 -0.37 -3.35
CA SER A 412 -4.77 0.23 -4.56
C SER A 412 -6.06 0.97 -4.23
N THR A 413 -6.26 2.13 -4.84
CA THR A 413 -7.54 2.85 -4.84
C THR A 413 -8.24 2.81 -6.19
N ASP A 414 -7.68 2.11 -7.17
CA ASP A 414 -8.28 1.93 -8.49
C ASP A 414 -9.57 1.10 -8.40
N LYS A 415 -10.53 1.36 -9.29
CA LYS A 415 -11.81 0.62 -9.34
C LYS A 415 -11.78 -0.57 -10.29
N ILE A 416 -10.85 -0.58 -11.24
CA ILE A 416 -10.66 -1.68 -12.20
C ILE A 416 -9.42 -2.45 -11.77
N GLY A 417 -9.58 -3.73 -11.51
CA GLY A 417 -8.54 -4.60 -10.96
C GLY A 417 -8.59 -4.69 -9.44
N ALA A 418 -7.42 -4.77 -8.80
CA ALA A 418 -7.31 -4.85 -7.35
C ALA A 418 -7.67 -3.51 -6.67
N ARG A 419 -8.38 -3.57 -5.55
CA ARG A 419 -8.77 -2.41 -4.74
C ARG A 419 -8.60 -2.75 -3.26
N GLY A 420 -7.90 -1.89 -2.51
CA GLY A 420 -7.51 -2.15 -1.12
C GLY A 420 -6.11 -2.74 -1.02
N PRO A 421 -5.75 -3.35 0.12
CA PRO A 421 -4.50 -4.07 0.29
C PRO A 421 -4.32 -5.16 -0.76
N MET A 422 -3.11 -5.32 -1.27
CA MET A 422 -2.79 -6.26 -2.35
C MET A 422 -1.81 -7.31 -1.86
N GLY A 423 -2.26 -8.55 -1.78
CA GLY A 423 -1.45 -9.72 -1.50
C GLY A 423 -1.22 -10.58 -2.74
N LEU A 424 -1.18 -11.88 -2.53
CA LEU A 424 -0.93 -12.86 -3.61
C LEU A 424 -2.09 -12.98 -4.59
N ASP A 425 -3.34 -12.91 -4.10
CA ASP A 425 -4.53 -13.08 -4.94
C ASP A 425 -4.66 -11.92 -5.95
N GLU A 426 -4.32 -10.69 -5.54
CA GLU A 426 -4.35 -9.48 -6.38
C GLU A 426 -3.23 -9.45 -7.43
N LEU A 427 -2.21 -10.30 -7.30
CA LEU A 427 -1.19 -10.54 -8.32
C LEU A 427 -1.59 -11.64 -9.32
N THR A 428 -2.87 -11.99 -9.36
CA THR A 428 -3.44 -12.92 -10.33
C THR A 428 -4.51 -12.26 -11.18
N THR A 429 -4.77 -12.86 -12.33
CA THR A 429 -5.96 -12.63 -13.15
C THR A 429 -6.70 -13.94 -13.30
N TYR A 430 -7.57 -14.07 -14.29
CA TYR A 430 -8.30 -15.32 -14.52
C TYR A 430 -8.40 -15.66 -16.00
N LYS A 431 -8.65 -16.93 -16.28
CA LYS A 431 -9.10 -17.41 -17.59
C LYS A 431 -10.29 -18.36 -17.44
N TRP A 432 -11.03 -18.55 -18.52
CA TRP A 432 -12.10 -19.52 -18.58
C TRP A 432 -11.61 -20.80 -19.26
N LEU A 433 -11.92 -21.93 -18.63
CA LEU A 433 -11.77 -23.26 -19.21
C LEU A 433 -13.15 -23.78 -19.62
N GLY A 434 -13.26 -24.31 -20.85
CA GLY A 434 -14.46 -24.95 -21.34
C GLY A 434 -14.23 -26.44 -21.51
N PHE A 435 -15.09 -27.24 -20.88
CA PHE A 435 -15.05 -28.70 -21.00
C PHE A 435 -16.32 -29.12 -21.75
N GLY A 436 -16.14 -29.60 -22.94
CA GLY A 436 -17.22 -30.00 -23.82
C GLY A 436 -17.08 -31.46 -24.30
N ASP A 437 -18.15 -31.93 -24.90
CA ASP A 437 -18.26 -33.23 -25.59
C ASP A 437 -18.98 -32.99 -26.93
N GLY A 438 -18.40 -32.10 -27.76
CA GLY A 438 -18.92 -31.78 -29.09
C GLY A 438 -20.02 -30.73 -29.16
N GLN A 439 -20.26 -29.97 -28.08
CA GLN A 439 -21.26 -28.91 -28.08
C GLN A 439 -20.92 -27.82 -29.11
N ILE A 440 -21.92 -27.45 -29.89
CA ILE A 440 -21.88 -26.35 -30.86
C ILE A 440 -22.88 -25.26 -30.48
N ARG A 441 -22.65 -24.04 -30.93
CA ARG A 441 -23.61 -22.96 -30.79
C ARG A 441 -24.61 -23.02 -31.96
N GLY A 442 -25.90 -23.15 -31.60
CA GLY A 442 -27.02 -23.05 -32.55
C GLY A 442 -27.33 -21.62 -32.92
#